data_1850b9b930a8f4e36a123a633c67b89a
#
_entry.id   1850b9b930a8f4e36a123a633c67b89a
#
_cell.length_a   1.000
_cell.length_b   1.000
_cell.length_c   1.000
_cell.angle_alpha   90.00
_cell.angle_beta   90.00
_cell.angle_gamma   90.00
#
_symmetry.space_group_name_H-M   'P 1'
#
loop_
_entity.id
_entity.type
_entity.pdbx_description
1 polymer ?
#
loop_
_entity_poly.entity_id
_entity_poly.type
_entity_poly.pdbx_seq_one_letter_code
_entity_poly.pdbx_strand_id
1 'polypeptide(L)'
;MTNNKSVLAWLDEMKELVTPDEVVWIDGSEEQLESLRKQACETGEMIKLNQEKLPGCYLHRTAINDVARVEGRTFICSRKEEDCGPTNHWMEPQAAYKMLFDIARGSYKGRTMYVIPYSMGPVGSPLAKIGLEVTDSIYVVLNMAIMTRVGQAVLDVLGDSEDWVKGLHCKCDIDEEKRYICHFPEDNYIISVNSGYGGNVLLGKKCFALRIASYLGKNEGWMAEHMLILGIENPQGEVKYVTAAFPSACGKTNLAMLIPPEGYRNKGYKVWTVGDDIAWMRQGADGKLYAINPENGFFGVAPGTNMKSNPNALISTQKGTIFTNVAHNLDDNTVWWEGLDKNPPENALDWTGEPWNGKTSEKKGAHPNSRFTAPAKNCPCISAEFDKGEGVPVSAIIFGGRRAQTTPLVYQSRDWNNGVFVGSIMASETTAAATGAVGVVRRDPMAMLPFCGYHMGDYFQHWFEMGEKLGENAPKIFNVNWFRLDSEGHFLWPGFGDNFRVLEWILKRCEGEVDAKETAIGYVPYAEDINLEGIQDFDIETLKSILEVDKAAWAKEAEGIEEFYKQFGDKLPQELRNQLETLKKNCAE
;
A
#
# COMPACT_ATOMS: atom_id res chain seq x y z
N MET A 1 -6.84 32.18 -0.86
CA MET A 1 -6.47 30.83 -0.44
C MET A 1 -7.39 30.37 0.69
N THR A 2 -7.20 30.76 1.94
CA THR A 2 -8.08 30.36 3.03
C THR A 2 -8.16 31.41 4.13
N ASN A 3 -9.32 31.44 4.84
CA ASN A 3 -9.50 32.21 6.06
C ASN A 3 -9.53 31.32 7.31
N ASN A 4 -9.20 30.04 7.16
CA ASN A 4 -9.18 29.07 8.25
C ASN A 4 -8.11 29.46 9.28
N LYS A 5 -8.55 29.81 10.48
CA LYS A 5 -7.67 30.33 11.55
C LYS A 5 -6.64 29.29 12.02
N SER A 6 -7.04 28.02 12.12
CA SER A 6 -6.13 26.97 12.57
C SER A 6 -5.02 26.71 11.54
N VAL A 7 -5.35 26.75 10.25
CA VAL A 7 -4.38 26.61 9.15
C VAL A 7 -3.39 27.78 9.17
N LEU A 8 -3.91 29.00 9.22
CA LEU A 8 -3.07 30.20 9.19
C LEU A 8 -2.14 30.29 10.41
N ALA A 9 -2.63 29.94 11.60
CA ALA A 9 -1.82 29.92 12.81
C ALA A 9 -0.67 28.92 12.70
N TRP A 10 -0.94 27.71 12.21
CA TRP A 10 0.11 26.70 12.00
C TRP A 10 1.13 27.13 10.95
N LEU A 11 0.69 27.73 9.85
CA LEU A 11 1.61 28.23 8.83
C LEU A 11 2.51 29.34 9.34
N ASP A 12 2.00 30.23 10.19
CA ASP A 12 2.81 31.29 10.82
C ASP A 12 3.89 30.65 11.71
N GLU A 13 3.54 29.62 12.48
CA GLU A 13 4.46 28.82 13.29
C GLU A 13 5.56 28.20 12.42
N MET A 14 5.17 27.59 11.29
CA MET A 14 6.12 26.95 10.37
C MET A 14 7.05 27.98 9.71
N LYS A 15 6.53 29.14 9.29
CA LYS A 15 7.34 30.21 8.72
C LYS A 15 8.41 30.69 9.71
N GLU A 16 8.03 30.85 10.96
CA GLU A 16 8.95 31.26 12.02
C GLU A 16 10.02 30.18 12.27
N LEU A 17 9.64 28.92 12.26
CA LEU A 17 10.54 27.81 12.49
C LEU A 17 11.55 27.63 11.35
N VAL A 18 11.08 27.49 10.12
CA VAL A 18 11.93 27.09 8.98
C VAL A 18 12.53 28.27 8.22
N THR A 19 12.00 29.48 8.42
CA THR A 19 12.47 30.76 7.85
C THR A 19 12.66 30.73 6.32
N PRO A 20 11.58 30.48 5.53
CA PRO A 20 11.68 30.44 4.08
C PRO A 20 11.89 31.84 3.50
N ASP A 21 12.51 31.92 2.33
CA ASP A 21 12.62 33.18 1.57
C ASP A 21 11.28 33.54 0.90
N GLU A 22 10.50 32.55 0.53
CA GLU A 22 9.23 32.71 -0.17
C GLU A 22 8.24 31.62 0.26
N VAL A 23 6.95 31.93 0.22
CA VAL A 23 5.86 30.97 0.48
C VAL A 23 4.99 30.88 -0.76
N VAL A 24 4.82 29.67 -1.27
CA VAL A 24 4.00 29.37 -2.46
C VAL A 24 2.90 28.37 -2.10
N TRP A 25 1.65 28.81 -2.24
CA TRP A 25 0.50 27.93 -2.11
C TRP A 25 0.29 27.13 -3.40
N ILE A 26 0.06 25.84 -3.26
CA ILE A 26 -0.26 24.98 -4.40
C ILE A 26 -1.78 25.05 -4.63
N ASP A 27 -2.18 25.62 -5.75
CA ASP A 27 -3.59 25.82 -6.10
C ASP A 27 -4.21 24.67 -6.90
N GLY A 28 -3.37 23.73 -7.36
CA GLY A 28 -3.78 22.57 -8.14
C GLY A 28 -3.95 22.84 -9.63
N SER A 29 -3.67 24.05 -10.11
CA SER A 29 -3.75 24.37 -11.53
C SER A 29 -2.63 23.70 -12.34
N GLU A 30 -2.94 23.27 -13.54
CA GLU A 30 -1.94 22.72 -14.45
C GLU A 30 -0.89 23.76 -14.83
N GLU A 31 -1.28 25.00 -14.92
CA GLU A 31 -0.36 26.12 -15.21
C GLU A 31 0.73 26.23 -14.14
N GLN A 32 0.35 26.20 -12.85
CA GLN A 32 1.32 26.25 -11.75
C GLN A 32 2.21 25.01 -11.73
N LEU A 33 1.62 23.83 -11.88
CA LEU A 33 2.40 22.57 -11.88
C LEU A 33 3.39 22.52 -13.04
N GLU A 34 3.00 22.98 -14.23
CA GLU A 34 3.90 23.04 -15.37
C GLU A 34 5.07 24.02 -15.14
N SER A 35 4.80 25.15 -14.53
CA SER A 35 5.82 26.10 -14.11
C SER A 35 6.83 25.47 -13.14
N LEU A 36 6.33 24.67 -12.19
CA LEU A 36 7.19 23.97 -11.23
C LEU A 36 8.01 22.85 -11.89
N ARG A 37 7.44 22.11 -12.86
CA ARG A 37 8.18 21.10 -13.64
C ARG A 37 9.34 21.76 -14.41
N LYS A 38 9.07 22.89 -15.02
CA LYS A 38 10.10 23.66 -15.73
C LYS A 38 11.22 24.11 -14.78
N GLN A 39 10.84 24.65 -13.62
CA GLN A 39 11.80 25.07 -12.60
C GLN A 39 12.63 23.88 -12.09
N ALA A 40 12.03 22.73 -11.86
CA ALA A 40 12.73 21.52 -11.44
C ALA A 40 13.76 21.04 -12.49
N CYS A 41 13.44 21.19 -13.77
CA CYS A 41 14.38 20.87 -14.85
C CYS A 41 15.53 21.88 -14.92
N GLU A 42 15.26 23.17 -14.73
CA GLU A 42 16.28 24.23 -14.73
C GLU A 42 17.29 24.06 -13.60
N THR A 43 16.85 23.59 -12.43
CA THR A 43 17.72 23.35 -11.27
C THR A 43 18.41 21.98 -11.32
N GLY A 44 18.05 21.12 -12.26
CA GLY A 44 18.57 19.76 -12.35
C GLY A 44 17.93 18.76 -11.39
N GLU A 45 16.92 19.17 -10.61
CA GLU A 45 16.19 18.29 -9.71
C GLU A 45 15.46 17.19 -10.48
N MET A 46 14.96 17.51 -11.66
CA MET A 46 14.33 16.57 -12.58
C MET A 46 14.90 16.65 -13.97
N ILE A 47 14.76 15.57 -14.72
CA ILE A 47 15.14 15.45 -16.11
C ILE A 47 13.87 15.22 -16.93
N LYS A 48 13.60 16.09 -17.91
CA LYS A 48 12.48 15.92 -18.81
C LYS A 48 12.78 14.80 -19.79
N LEU A 49 11.94 13.79 -19.85
CA LEU A 49 12.11 12.64 -20.72
C LEU A 49 11.58 12.93 -22.14
N ASN A 50 11.73 11.96 -23.04
CA ASN A 50 11.26 12.03 -24.42
C ASN A 50 9.73 12.24 -24.44
N GLN A 51 9.28 13.41 -24.87
CA GLN A 51 7.86 13.78 -24.82
C GLN A 51 7.02 13.13 -25.93
N GLU A 52 7.63 12.57 -26.96
CA GLU A 52 6.92 11.81 -27.98
C GLU A 52 6.60 10.40 -27.48
N LYS A 53 7.56 9.75 -26.80
CA LYS A 53 7.41 8.39 -26.27
C LYS A 53 6.79 8.37 -24.88
N LEU A 54 7.12 9.33 -24.04
CA LEU A 54 6.72 9.41 -22.63
C LEU A 54 6.19 10.82 -22.30
N PRO A 55 5.04 11.22 -22.88
CA PRO A 55 4.51 12.57 -22.68
C PRO A 55 4.24 12.89 -21.22
N GLY A 56 4.74 14.03 -20.76
CA GLY A 56 4.59 14.48 -19.38
C GLY A 56 5.41 13.71 -18.35
N CYS A 57 6.36 12.88 -18.76
CA CYS A 57 7.18 12.09 -17.86
C CYS A 57 8.52 12.74 -17.54
N TYR A 58 8.98 12.50 -16.32
CA TYR A 58 10.22 13.06 -15.76
C TYR A 58 10.97 11.99 -14.99
N LEU A 59 12.29 12.16 -14.88
CA LEU A 59 13.19 11.33 -14.09
C LEU A 59 13.76 12.13 -12.92
N HIS A 60 13.82 11.53 -11.76
CA HIS A 60 14.45 12.07 -10.56
C HIS A 60 15.44 11.07 -9.97
N ARG A 61 16.51 11.56 -9.38
CA ARG A 61 17.46 10.76 -8.62
C ARG A 61 17.53 11.30 -7.19
N THR A 62 17.36 10.42 -6.21
CA THR A 62 17.59 10.78 -4.80
C THR A 62 19.08 10.75 -4.48
N ALA A 63 19.45 11.23 -3.29
CA ALA A 63 20.79 10.99 -2.78
C ALA A 63 21.05 9.48 -2.66
N ILE A 64 22.30 9.05 -2.81
CA ILE A 64 22.68 7.63 -2.81
C ILE A 64 22.32 6.94 -1.49
N ASN A 65 22.36 7.69 -0.36
CA ASN A 65 22.01 7.19 0.96
C ASN A 65 20.51 7.31 1.31
N ASP A 66 19.65 7.66 0.33
CA ASP A 66 18.24 7.96 0.56
C ASP A 66 17.36 7.30 -0.52
N VAL A 67 17.26 5.97 -0.48
CA VAL A 67 16.71 5.17 -1.56
C VAL A 67 15.55 4.26 -1.14
N ALA A 68 15.20 4.27 0.16
CA ALA A 68 14.18 3.37 0.72
C ALA A 68 13.53 3.97 1.96
N ARG A 69 12.38 3.42 2.34
CA ARG A 69 11.76 3.70 3.63
C ARG A 69 12.71 3.27 4.76
N VAL A 70 12.70 4.03 5.84
CA VAL A 70 13.58 3.80 6.99
C VAL A 70 12.75 3.40 8.22
N GLU A 71 12.42 2.11 8.32
CA GLU A 71 11.60 1.61 9.43
C GLU A 71 12.25 1.83 10.80
N GLY A 72 13.55 1.64 10.91
CA GLY A 72 14.31 1.90 12.13
C GLY A 72 14.38 3.37 12.56
N ARG A 73 14.00 4.29 11.68
CA ARG A 73 13.97 5.74 11.91
C ARG A 73 12.55 6.30 11.88
N THR A 74 11.54 5.41 11.91
CA THR A 74 10.12 5.76 11.90
C THR A 74 9.55 5.53 13.29
N PHE A 75 8.88 6.54 13.84
CA PHE A 75 8.43 6.57 15.24
C PHE A 75 6.94 6.89 15.32
N ILE A 76 6.30 6.30 16.33
CA ILE A 76 4.96 6.68 16.78
C ILE A 76 5.14 7.35 18.15
N CYS A 77 4.86 8.66 18.20
CA CYS A 77 5.08 9.48 19.38
C CYS A 77 3.76 9.70 20.12
N SER A 78 3.16 8.60 20.58
CA SER A 78 1.98 8.63 21.42
C SER A 78 2.31 9.21 22.80
N ARG A 79 1.32 9.82 23.46
CA ARG A 79 1.50 10.42 24.79
C ARG A 79 1.94 9.40 25.83
N LYS A 80 1.43 8.17 25.71
CA LYS A 80 1.83 7.04 26.56
C LYS A 80 2.56 6.01 25.71
N GLU A 81 3.68 5.53 26.20
CA GLU A 81 4.47 4.50 25.53
C GLU A 81 3.64 3.23 25.23
N GLU A 82 2.77 2.82 26.17
CA GLU A 82 1.91 1.65 26.01
C GLU A 82 0.98 1.75 24.80
N ASP A 83 0.56 2.95 24.41
CA ASP A 83 -0.33 3.17 23.27
C ASP A 83 0.39 3.03 21.93
N CYS A 84 1.71 3.12 21.91
CA CYS A 84 2.54 2.85 20.74
C CYS A 84 2.57 1.35 20.40
N GLY A 85 2.65 0.52 21.42
CA GLY A 85 2.70 -0.94 21.30
C GLY A 85 4.08 -1.49 20.92
N PRO A 86 4.20 -2.84 20.94
CA PRO A 86 5.50 -3.52 20.76
C PRO A 86 5.98 -3.55 19.31
N THR A 87 5.12 -3.23 18.34
CA THR A 87 5.44 -3.30 16.91
C THR A 87 5.95 -1.99 16.32
N ASN A 88 5.93 -0.91 17.11
CA ASN A 88 6.39 0.41 16.71
C ASN A 88 7.59 0.86 17.56
N HIS A 89 8.37 1.79 17.02
CA HIS A 89 9.37 2.52 17.79
C HIS A 89 8.70 3.73 18.43
N TRP A 90 8.89 3.90 19.71
CA TRP A 90 8.31 5.00 20.46
C TRP A 90 9.34 6.08 20.81
N MET A 91 8.90 7.33 20.79
CA MET A 91 9.63 8.47 21.32
C MET A 91 8.66 9.36 22.08
N GLU A 92 9.07 9.84 23.26
CA GLU A 92 8.22 10.74 24.05
C GLU A 92 7.90 12.01 23.25
N PRO A 93 6.63 12.43 23.15
CA PRO A 93 6.22 13.50 22.21
C PRO A 93 6.96 14.83 22.38
N GLN A 94 7.12 15.32 23.61
CA GLN A 94 7.76 16.62 23.83
C GLN A 94 9.24 16.59 23.47
N ALA A 95 9.93 15.50 23.79
CA ALA A 95 11.32 15.27 23.39
C ALA A 95 11.45 15.17 21.87
N ALA A 96 10.49 14.48 21.22
CA ALA A 96 10.45 14.36 19.77
C ALA A 96 10.25 15.71 19.09
N TYR A 97 9.28 16.50 19.52
CA TYR A 97 9.06 17.85 18.99
C TYR A 97 10.28 18.73 19.12
N LYS A 98 10.91 18.73 20.32
CA LYS A 98 12.10 19.54 20.56
C LYS A 98 13.22 19.15 19.59
N MET A 99 13.51 17.88 19.48
CA MET A 99 14.55 17.36 18.57
C MET A 99 14.26 17.71 17.11
N LEU A 100 13.03 17.44 16.65
CA LEU A 100 12.62 17.68 15.26
C LEU A 100 12.63 19.16 14.92
N PHE A 101 12.14 20.02 15.81
CA PHE A 101 12.13 21.46 15.57
C PHE A 101 13.55 22.04 15.60
N ASP A 102 14.46 21.51 16.44
CA ASP A 102 15.86 21.91 16.41
C ASP A 102 16.52 21.54 15.05
N ILE A 103 16.19 20.39 14.48
CA ILE A 103 16.65 19.97 13.15
C ILE A 103 16.03 20.86 12.05
N ALA A 104 14.75 21.13 12.14
CA ALA A 104 13.98 21.89 11.12
C ALA A 104 14.31 23.39 11.14
N ARG A 105 14.77 23.93 12.27
CA ARG A 105 14.97 25.35 12.47
C ARG A 105 15.88 25.95 11.40
N GLY A 106 15.34 26.94 10.66
CA GLY A 106 16.08 27.62 9.60
C GLY A 106 16.38 26.79 8.36
N SER A 107 15.79 25.57 8.26
CA SER A 107 16.11 24.63 7.18
C SER A 107 15.65 25.07 5.78
N TYR A 108 14.71 26.02 5.71
CA TYR A 108 14.23 26.57 4.43
C TYR A 108 14.90 27.90 4.07
N LYS A 109 15.89 28.33 4.82
CA LYS A 109 16.63 29.56 4.51
C LYS A 109 17.25 29.44 3.12
N GLY A 110 17.00 30.46 2.27
CA GLY A 110 17.40 30.41 0.86
C GLY A 110 16.49 29.56 -0.02
N ARG A 111 15.38 29.06 0.50
CA ARG A 111 14.46 28.13 -0.19
C ARG A 111 13.03 28.64 -0.13
N THR A 112 12.18 28.05 -0.95
CA THR A 112 10.74 28.28 -0.98
C THR A 112 10.03 27.27 -0.10
N MET A 113 9.07 27.75 0.69
CA MET A 113 8.11 26.89 1.39
C MET A 113 6.88 26.69 0.48
N TYR A 114 6.68 25.45 0.05
CA TYR A 114 5.46 25.07 -0.68
C TYR A 114 4.42 24.59 0.32
N VAL A 115 3.19 25.11 0.18
CA VAL A 115 2.05 24.72 1.02
C VAL A 115 1.10 23.92 0.15
N ILE A 116 0.93 22.63 0.47
CA ILE A 116 0.16 21.69 -0.33
C ILE A 116 -1.11 21.29 0.44
N PRO A 117 -2.26 21.92 0.16
CA PRO A 117 -3.54 21.40 0.65
C PRO A 117 -3.94 20.19 -0.21
N TYR A 118 -4.25 19.06 0.44
CA TYR A 118 -4.57 17.84 -0.30
C TYR A 118 -5.70 17.07 0.37
N SER A 119 -6.43 16.31 -0.44
CA SER A 119 -7.48 15.40 0.01
C SER A 119 -7.01 13.96 -0.18
N MET A 120 -7.13 13.18 0.88
CA MET A 120 -7.05 11.73 0.81
C MET A 120 -8.47 11.22 0.56
N GLY A 121 -8.69 10.77 -0.65
CA GLY A 121 -10.02 10.43 -1.17
C GLY A 121 -10.61 11.53 -2.06
N PRO A 122 -11.74 11.24 -2.75
CA PRO A 122 -12.41 12.23 -3.59
C PRO A 122 -12.80 13.48 -2.81
N VAL A 123 -12.51 14.65 -3.38
CA VAL A 123 -12.76 15.94 -2.71
C VAL A 123 -14.25 16.07 -2.39
N GLY A 124 -14.57 16.37 -1.12
CA GLY A 124 -15.94 16.50 -0.66
C GLY A 124 -16.64 15.19 -0.27
N SER A 125 -15.98 14.04 -0.46
CA SER A 125 -16.52 12.77 0.00
C SER A 125 -16.60 12.73 1.53
N PRO A 126 -17.69 12.16 2.11
CA PRO A 126 -17.76 11.96 3.56
C PRO A 126 -16.74 10.95 4.08
N LEU A 127 -16.14 10.16 3.19
CA LEU A 127 -15.12 9.18 3.50
C LEU A 127 -13.69 9.75 3.36
N ALA A 128 -13.55 10.95 2.80
CA ALA A 128 -12.26 11.60 2.59
C ALA A 128 -11.81 12.39 3.82
N LYS A 129 -10.50 12.62 3.90
CA LYS A 129 -9.87 13.47 4.92
C LYS A 129 -8.88 14.40 4.27
N ILE A 130 -8.63 15.52 4.93
CA ILE A 130 -7.79 16.59 4.41
C ILE A 130 -6.50 16.71 5.21
N GLY A 131 -5.41 16.97 4.51
CA GLY A 131 -4.12 17.32 5.09
C GLY A 131 -3.53 18.57 4.43
N LEU A 132 -2.59 19.19 5.11
CA LEU A 132 -1.71 20.20 4.55
C LEU A 132 -0.27 19.77 4.80
N GLU A 133 0.49 19.65 3.72
CA GLU A 133 1.93 19.38 3.82
C GLU A 133 2.70 20.64 3.43
N VAL A 134 3.66 21.05 4.27
CA VAL A 134 4.66 22.06 3.89
C VAL A 134 5.98 21.36 3.59
N THR A 135 6.63 21.80 2.53
CA THR A 135 7.87 21.20 2.02
C THR A 135 8.73 22.23 1.30
N ASP A 136 10.02 21.99 1.28
CA ASP A 136 11.00 22.76 0.50
C ASP A 136 11.39 22.05 -0.83
N SER A 137 10.67 21.00 -1.21
CA SER A 137 10.98 20.17 -2.38
C SER A 137 9.91 20.25 -3.46
N ILE A 138 10.29 20.66 -4.67
CA ILE A 138 9.41 20.63 -5.84
C ILE A 138 9.05 19.18 -6.20
N TYR A 139 9.98 18.24 -6.05
CA TYR A 139 9.73 16.82 -6.26
C TYR A 139 8.54 16.34 -5.41
N VAL A 140 8.49 16.74 -4.14
CA VAL A 140 7.39 16.40 -3.26
C VAL A 140 6.07 17.00 -3.77
N VAL A 141 6.07 18.28 -4.15
CA VAL A 141 4.88 18.94 -4.71
C VAL A 141 4.32 18.17 -5.90
N LEU A 142 5.18 17.86 -6.87
CA LEU A 142 4.76 17.21 -8.12
C LEU A 142 4.30 15.78 -7.90
N ASN A 143 4.95 15.04 -7.00
CA ASN A 143 4.49 13.71 -6.62
C ASN A 143 3.18 13.73 -5.85
N MET A 144 3.01 14.66 -4.90
CA MET A 144 1.75 14.83 -4.18
C MET A 144 0.59 15.17 -5.11
N ALA A 145 0.84 15.96 -6.15
CA ALA A 145 -0.18 16.29 -7.15
C ALA A 145 -0.65 15.08 -7.97
N ILE A 146 0.20 14.05 -8.11
CA ILE A 146 -0.20 12.76 -8.73
C ILE A 146 -0.88 11.86 -7.72
N MET A 147 -0.29 11.72 -6.53
CA MET A 147 -0.71 10.75 -5.52
C MET A 147 -1.96 11.13 -4.74
N THR A 148 -2.26 12.43 -4.67
CA THR A 148 -3.40 12.97 -3.92
C THR A 148 -4.15 13.98 -4.78
N ARG A 149 -5.25 14.51 -4.27
CA ARG A 149 -6.00 15.58 -4.93
C ARG A 149 -5.65 16.88 -4.24
N VAL A 150 -4.94 17.76 -4.94
CA VAL A 150 -4.35 18.98 -4.36
C VAL A 150 -5.06 20.23 -4.85
N GLY A 151 -5.05 21.28 -4.03
CA GLY A 151 -5.35 22.63 -4.47
C GLY A 151 -6.46 23.36 -3.73
N GLN A 152 -6.96 24.42 -4.37
CA GLN A 152 -7.95 25.34 -3.79
C GLN A 152 -9.28 24.64 -3.43
N ALA A 153 -9.71 23.68 -4.25
CA ALA A 153 -10.95 22.93 -3.99
C ALA A 153 -10.92 22.23 -2.62
N VAL A 154 -9.75 21.77 -2.19
CA VAL A 154 -9.57 21.14 -0.87
C VAL A 154 -9.79 22.15 0.25
N LEU A 155 -9.23 23.34 0.11
CA LEU A 155 -9.40 24.43 1.09
C LEU A 155 -10.86 24.91 1.16
N ASP A 156 -11.54 24.92 0.02
CA ASP A 156 -12.95 25.31 -0.05
C ASP A 156 -13.83 24.31 0.72
N VAL A 157 -13.54 23.01 0.59
CA VAL A 157 -14.24 21.96 1.34
C VAL A 157 -13.90 22.02 2.84
N LEU A 158 -12.63 22.25 3.17
CA LEU A 158 -12.20 22.36 4.57
C LEU A 158 -12.93 23.49 5.30
N GLY A 159 -13.08 24.64 4.65
CA GLY A 159 -13.71 25.82 5.26
C GLY A 159 -13.00 26.22 6.55
N ASP A 160 -13.77 26.36 7.64
CA ASP A 160 -13.26 26.73 8.96
C ASP A 160 -12.98 25.51 9.86
N SER A 161 -13.05 24.29 9.34
CA SER A 161 -12.84 23.07 10.12
C SER A 161 -11.41 22.97 10.65
N GLU A 162 -11.29 22.46 11.87
CA GLU A 162 -10.01 22.10 12.48
C GLU A 162 -9.65 20.63 12.25
N ASP A 163 -10.51 19.87 11.55
CA ASP A 163 -10.28 18.44 11.23
C ASP A 163 -9.41 18.31 9.99
N TRP A 164 -8.11 18.43 10.17
CA TRP A 164 -7.11 18.25 9.14
C TRP A 164 -5.77 17.81 9.75
N VAL A 165 -4.93 17.17 8.95
CA VAL A 165 -3.65 16.60 9.38
C VAL A 165 -2.51 17.51 8.93
N LYS A 166 -1.62 17.83 9.89
CA LYS A 166 -0.42 18.63 9.67
C LYS A 166 0.71 17.74 9.14
N GLY A 167 1.42 18.20 8.13
CA GLY A 167 2.60 17.54 7.62
C GLY A 167 3.74 18.53 7.42
N LEU A 168 4.85 18.33 8.15
CA LEU A 168 6.07 19.10 7.97
C LEU A 168 7.13 18.21 7.35
N HIS A 169 7.62 18.57 6.17
CA HIS A 169 8.76 17.93 5.53
C HIS A 169 9.90 18.93 5.35
N CYS A 170 11.08 18.59 5.85
CA CYS A 170 12.30 19.35 5.66
C CYS A 170 13.37 18.45 5.05
N LYS A 171 13.81 18.77 3.84
CA LYS A 171 14.86 18.01 3.16
C LYS A 171 16.20 18.08 3.91
N CYS A 172 16.52 19.25 4.48
CA CYS A 172 17.78 19.50 5.20
C CYS A 172 19.00 19.10 4.36
N ASP A 173 19.96 18.42 4.96
CA ASP A 173 21.22 17.98 4.34
C ASP A 173 21.21 16.49 3.97
N ILE A 174 20.06 15.82 4.06
CA ILE A 174 19.92 14.37 3.84
C ILE A 174 20.89 13.57 4.76
N ASP A 175 21.01 14.03 5.99
CA ASP A 175 21.84 13.37 7.00
C ASP A 175 21.09 12.17 7.59
N GLU A 176 21.54 10.96 7.29
CA GLU A 176 20.90 9.73 7.74
C GLU A 176 20.93 9.53 9.26
N GLU A 177 21.89 10.16 9.96
CA GLU A 177 21.96 10.15 11.43
C GLU A 177 20.93 11.06 12.08
N LYS A 178 20.38 12.02 11.31
CA LYS A 178 19.34 12.95 11.73
C LYS A 178 18.06 12.79 10.93
N ARG A 179 17.90 11.65 10.29
CA ARG A 179 16.69 11.31 9.51
C ARG A 179 15.66 10.72 10.45
N TYR A 180 14.48 11.33 10.48
CA TYR A 180 13.36 10.87 11.29
C TYR A 180 12.06 11.05 10.56
N ILE A 181 11.17 10.04 10.68
CA ILE A 181 9.77 10.12 10.26
C ILE A 181 8.93 9.87 11.51
N CYS A 182 8.35 10.92 12.07
CA CYS A 182 7.64 10.87 13.34
C CYS A 182 6.16 11.19 13.17
N HIS A 183 5.33 10.41 13.86
CA HIS A 183 3.89 10.53 13.86
C HIS A 183 3.41 10.86 15.27
N PHE A 184 2.52 11.85 15.37
CA PHE A 184 1.88 12.26 16.62
C PHE A 184 0.37 12.04 16.46
N PRO A 185 -0.12 10.81 16.69
CA PRO A 185 -1.50 10.45 16.35
C PRO A 185 -2.56 11.30 17.05
N GLU A 186 -2.35 11.61 18.32
CA GLU A 186 -3.28 12.43 19.10
C GLU A 186 -3.31 13.90 18.66
N ASP A 187 -2.28 14.36 17.97
CA ASP A 187 -2.13 15.74 17.49
C ASP A 187 -2.39 15.90 16.00
N ASN A 188 -2.71 14.82 15.29
CA ASN A 188 -2.85 14.84 13.82
C ASN A 188 -1.63 15.46 13.14
N TYR A 189 -0.43 15.00 13.49
CA TYR A 189 0.82 15.61 13.01
C TYR A 189 1.80 14.56 12.53
N ILE A 190 2.45 14.86 11.38
CA ILE A 190 3.52 14.05 10.79
C ILE A 190 4.70 14.97 10.51
N ILE A 191 5.91 14.58 10.95
CA ILE A 191 7.13 15.33 10.70
C ILE A 191 8.18 14.41 10.10
N SER A 192 8.69 14.78 8.92
CA SER A 192 9.74 14.04 8.21
C SER A 192 10.92 14.96 7.93
N VAL A 193 12.10 14.60 8.40
CA VAL A 193 13.32 15.40 8.25
C VAL A 193 14.47 14.58 7.67
N ASN A 194 15.32 15.21 6.87
CA ASN A 194 16.54 14.62 6.27
C ASN A 194 16.29 13.49 5.28
N SER A 195 15.15 13.50 4.61
CA SER A 195 14.89 12.59 3.49
C SER A 195 14.30 13.38 2.30
N GLY A 196 14.57 12.91 1.11
CA GLY A 196 13.93 13.32 -0.13
C GLY A 196 13.34 12.13 -0.89
N TYR A 197 13.37 10.95 -0.31
CA TYR A 197 12.81 9.73 -0.90
C TYR A 197 11.29 9.70 -0.73
N GLY A 198 10.54 9.44 -1.82
CA GLY A 198 9.08 9.49 -1.86
C GLY A 198 8.39 8.74 -0.73
N GLY A 199 8.83 7.54 -0.40
CA GLY A 199 8.25 6.75 0.70
C GLY A 199 8.34 7.38 2.08
N ASN A 200 9.24 8.35 2.26
CA ASN A 200 9.45 9.08 3.52
C ASN A 200 8.87 10.49 3.51
N VAL A 201 8.56 11.04 2.36
CA VAL A 201 8.25 12.47 2.21
C VAL A 201 6.89 12.78 1.58
N LEU A 202 6.27 11.80 0.92
CA LEU A 202 4.89 11.91 0.46
C LEU A 202 3.98 11.56 1.65
N LEU A 203 3.75 12.54 2.51
CA LEU A 203 3.17 12.33 3.84
C LEU A 203 1.71 11.87 3.80
N GLY A 204 1.05 12.03 2.67
CA GLY A 204 -0.31 11.51 2.46
C GLY A 204 -0.37 9.99 2.33
N LYS A 205 0.70 9.33 1.92
CA LYS A 205 0.69 7.88 1.64
C LYS A 205 0.72 7.03 2.92
N LYS A 206 1.83 6.46 3.30
CA LYS A 206 1.90 5.54 4.45
C LYS A 206 1.72 6.25 5.80
N CYS A 207 2.23 7.46 5.89
CA CYS A 207 2.16 8.23 7.14
C CYS A 207 0.72 8.62 7.49
N PHE A 208 0.03 9.31 6.57
CA PHE A 208 -1.36 9.72 6.80
C PHE A 208 -2.32 8.55 6.55
N ALA A 209 -2.30 7.98 5.35
CA ALA A 209 -3.33 7.05 4.91
C ALA A 209 -3.37 5.73 5.69
N LEU A 210 -2.29 5.37 6.38
CA LEU A 210 -2.24 4.19 7.23
C LEU A 210 -1.93 4.50 8.70
N ARG A 211 -0.79 5.10 9.02
CA ARG A 211 -0.39 5.27 10.43
C ARG A 211 -1.30 6.21 11.20
N ILE A 212 -1.55 7.40 10.69
CA ILE A 212 -2.50 8.33 11.32
C ILE A 212 -3.93 7.85 11.12
N ALA A 213 -4.29 7.43 9.91
CA ALA A 213 -5.66 7.02 9.58
C ALA A 213 -6.11 5.77 10.34
N SER A 214 -5.24 4.80 10.61
CA SER A 214 -5.58 3.63 11.42
C SER A 214 -5.99 4.05 12.84
N TYR A 215 -5.27 5.00 13.42
CA TYR A 215 -5.61 5.58 14.72
C TYR A 215 -6.93 6.35 14.69
N LEU A 216 -7.12 7.21 13.67
CA LEU A 216 -8.37 7.95 13.50
C LEU A 216 -9.55 7.00 13.30
N GLY A 217 -9.38 5.96 12.49
CA GLY A 217 -10.41 4.96 12.25
C GLY A 217 -10.85 4.23 13.51
N LYS A 218 -9.90 3.87 14.37
CA LYS A 218 -10.20 3.29 15.67
C LYS A 218 -11.11 4.20 16.50
N ASN A 219 -10.83 5.50 16.51
CA ASN A 219 -11.59 6.46 17.31
C ASN A 219 -12.93 6.85 16.68
N GLU A 220 -13.02 6.82 15.36
CA GLU A 220 -14.20 7.27 14.61
C GLU A 220 -15.08 6.11 14.10
N GLY A 221 -14.65 4.87 14.27
CA GLY A 221 -15.43 3.69 13.86
C GLY A 221 -15.34 3.32 12.38
N TRP A 222 -14.17 3.46 11.78
CA TRP A 222 -13.86 3.03 10.41
C TRP A 222 -12.47 2.39 10.34
N MET A 223 -12.10 1.85 9.18
CA MET A 223 -10.84 1.10 9.02
C MET A 223 -9.98 1.68 7.90
N ALA A 224 -8.71 1.91 8.19
CA ALA A 224 -7.68 2.21 7.20
C ALA A 224 -6.76 1.01 7.07
N GLU A 225 -6.78 0.38 5.89
CA GLU A 225 -6.13 -0.91 5.70
C GLU A 225 -5.17 -0.90 4.50
N HIS A 226 -4.10 -1.68 4.64
CA HIS A 226 -3.10 -1.86 3.60
C HIS A 226 -3.61 -2.89 2.59
N MET A 227 -4.60 -2.47 1.80
CA MET A 227 -5.33 -3.36 0.90
C MET A 227 -5.53 -2.75 -0.49
N LEU A 228 -5.49 -3.60 -1.50
CA LEU A 228 -6.02 -3.27 -2.82
C LEU A 228 -7.56 -3.31 -2.79
N ILE A 229 -8.17 -2.67 -3.76
CA ILE A 229 -9.62 -2.72 -4.00
C ILE A 229 -9.83 -3.11 -5.46
N LEU A 230 -10.50 -4.21 -5.69
CA LEU A 230 -10.67 -4.82 -7.00
C LEU A 230 -12.15 -5.09 -7.28
N GLY A 231 -12.60 -4.72 -8.47
CA GLY A 231 -13.94 -5.06 -8.96
C GLY A 231 -13.88 -6.19 -9.99
N ILE A 232 -14.80 -7.13 -9.89
CA ILE A 232 -14.94 -8.24 -10.83
C ILE A 232 -16.33 -8.15 -11.44
N GLU A 233 -16.36 -7.94 -12.76
CA GLU A 233 -17.60 -7.87 -13.55
C GLU A 233 -17.88 -9.21 -14.18
N ASN A 234 -19.10 -9.71 -13.99
CA ASN A 234 -19.56 -10.93 -14.62
C ASN A 234 -20.10 -10.68 -16.04
N PRO A 235 -20.42 -11.71 -16.83
CA PRO A 235 -20.98 -11.54 -18.19
C PRO A 235 -22.29 -10.76 -18.26
N GLN A 236 -23.04 -10.66 -17.14
CA GLN A 236 -24.29 -9.91 -17.06
C GLN A 236 -24.08 -8.43 -16.71
N GLY A 237 -22.82 -8.00 -16.52
CA GLY A 237 -22.49 -6.62 -16.19
C GLY A 237 -22.56 -6.28 -14.69
N GLU A 238 -22.78 -7.26 -13.82
CA GLU A 238 -22.75 -7.06 -12.37
C GLU A 238 -21.32 -7.03 -11.87
N VAL A 239 -20.98 -6.04 -11.04
CA VAL A 239 -19.64 -5.88 -10.45
C VAL A 239 -19.70 -6.17 -8.97
N LYS A 240 -18.84 -7.07 -8.51
CA LYS A 240 -18.60 -7.35 -7.09
C LYS A 240 -17.19 -6.87 -6.73
N TYR A 241 -17.04 -6.30 -5.54
CA TYR A 241 -15.76 -5.74 -5.10
C TYR A 241 -15.17 -6.55 -3.95
N VAL A 242 -13.86 -6.71 -4.00
CA VAL A 242 -13.08 -7.36 -2.94
C VAL A 242 -11.95 -6.44 -2.51
N THR A 243 -11.54 -6.54 -1.25
CA THR A 243 -10.31 -5.94 -0.75
C THR A 243 -9.33 -7.05 -0.40
N ALA A 244 -8.04 -6.79 -0.58
CA ALA A 244 -7.03 -7.82 -0.33
C ALA A 244 -5.74 -7.23 0.25
N ALA A 245 -5.25 -7.84 1.32
CA ALA A 245 -4.01 -7.47 1.99
C ALA A 245 -2.94 -8.54 1.76
N PHE A 246 -1.76 -8.09 1.33
CA PHE A 246 -0.59 -8.94 1.14
C PHE A 246 0.65 -8.22 1.67
N PRO A 247 1.58 -8.92 2.34
CA PRO A 247 2.89 -8.35 2.65
C PRO A 247 3.67 -7.99 1.38
N SER A 248 4.75 -7.25 1.53
CA SER A 248 5.61 -6.86 0.42
C SER A 248 6.06 -8.07 -0.41
N ALA A 249 6.12 -7.90 -1.73
CA ALA A 249 6.54 -8.92 -2.71
C ALA A 249 5.65 -10.18 -2.75
N CYS A 250 4.38 -10.07 -2.36
CA CYS A 250 3.42 -11.17 -2.39
C CYS A 250 2.34 -11.03 -3.47
N GLY A 251 2.55 -10.16 -4.47
CA GLY A 251 1.70 -10.07 -5.66
C GLY A 251 0.50 -9.13 -5.57
N LYS A 252 0.46 -8.20 -4.62
CA LYS A 252 -0.66 -7.28 -4.43
C LYS A 252 -0.95 -6.43 -5.67
N THR A 253 0.05 -5.75 -6.22
CA THR A 253 -0.13 -4.88 -7.40
C THR A 253 -0.55 -5.67 -8.63
N ASN A 254 0.00 -6.87 -8.82
CA ASN A 254 -0.38 -7.74 -9.94
C ASN A 254 -1.84 -8.19 -9.83
N LEU A 255 -2.30 -8.47 -8.62
CA LEU A 255 -3.71 -8.84 -8.39
C LEU A 255 -4.64 -7.64 -8.63
N ALA A 256 -4.23 -6.44 -8.18
CA ALA A 256 -5.04 -5.22 -8.33
C ALA A 256 -5.35 -4.87 -9.79
N MET A 257 -4.46 -5.24 -10.70
CA MET A 257 -4.56 -4.93 -12.13
C MET A 257 -4.63 -6.20 -12.99
N LEU A 258 -5.17 -7.26 -12.42
CA LEU A 258 -5.26 -8.59 -13.01
C LEU A 258 -5.96 -8.57 -14.36
N ILE A 259 -5.41 -9.32 -15.32
CA ILE A 259 -6.07 -9.62 -16.59
C ILE A 259 -6.55 -11.07 -16.51
N PRO A 260 -7.89 -11.31 -16.57
CA PRO A 260 -8.41 -12.68 -16.52
C PRO A 260 -7.89 -13.52 -17.69
N PRO A 261 -7.83 -14.86 -17.56
CA PRO A 261 -7.51 -15.73 -18.68
C PRO A 261 -8.45 -15.50 -19.88
N GLU A 262 -7.95 -15.72 -21.08
CA GLU A 262 -8.67 -15.45 -22.33
C GLU A 262 -10.07 -16.08 -22.36
N GLY A 263 -10.23 -17.31 -21.87
CA GLY A 263 -11.52 -17.98 -21.81
C GLY A 263 -12.57 -17.21 -21.00
N TYR A 264 -12.16 -16.58 -19.91
CA TYR A 264 -13.05 -15.72 -19.12
C TYR A 264 -13.35 -14.40 -19.83
N ARG A 265 -12.34 -13.77 -20.43
CA ARG A 265 -12.54 -12.52 -21.18
C ARG A 265 -13.51 -12.70 -22.35
N ASN A 266 -13.40 -13.82 -23.05
CA ASN A 266 -14.29 -14.16 -24.17
C ASN A 266 -15.75 -14.38 -23.73
N LYS A 267 -15.96 -14.75 -22.47
CA LYS A 267 -17.31 -14.88 -21.86
C LYS A 267 -17.85 -13.56 -21.34
N GLY A 268 -17.05 -12.49 -21.32
CA GLY A 268 -17.47 -11.17 -20.87
C GLY A 268 -17.04 -10.78 -19.45
N TYR A 269 -16.21 -11.58 -18.79
CA TYR A 269 -15.64 -11.20 -17.50
C TYR A 269 -14.61 -10.08 -17.64
N LYS A 270 -14.64 -9.14 -16.70
CA LYS A 270 -13.71 -8.02 -16.65
C LYS A 270 -13.24 -7.79 -15.22
N VAL A 271 -12.04 -7.25 -15.09
CA VAL A 271 -11.47 -6.82 -13.82
C VAL A 271 -11.27 -5.32 -13.85
N TRP A 272 -11.68 -4.65 -12.79
CA TRP A 272 -11.56 -3.20 -12.62
C TRP A 272 -10.76 -2.90 -11.34
N THR A 273 -9.77 -2.01 -11.43
CA THR A 273 -9.04 -1.56 -10.25
C THR A 273 -9.64 -0.27 -9.69
N VAL A 274 -9.86 -0.25 -8.38
CA VAL A 274 -10.20 0.96 -7.63
C VAL A 274 -8.98 1.46 -6.88
N GLY A 275 -8.14 0.55 -6.39
CA GLY A 275 -6.90 0.89 -5.71
C GLY A 275 -5.94 -0.28 -5.65
N ASP A 276 -4.65 0.02 -5.59
CA ASP A 276 -3.61 -1.02 -5.57
C ASP A 276 -2.97 -1.24 -4.19
N ASP A 277 -3.15 -0.32 -3.25
CA ASP A 277 -2.34 -0.32 -2.03
C ASP A 277 -3.10 -0.04 -0.74
N ILE A 278 -4.03 0.91 -0.72
CA ILE A 278 -4.69 1.38 0.50
C ILE A 278 -6.21 1.46 0.29
N ALA A 279 -6.95 0.95 1.28
CA ALA A 279 -8.40 1.03 1.33
C ALA A 279 -8.85 1.67 2.64
N TRP A 280 -9.71 2.65 2.55
CA TRP A 280 -10.45 3.19 3.70
C TRP A 280 -11.86 2.64 3.65
N MET A 281 -12.27 1.97 4.72
CA MET A 281 -13.54 1.24 4.76
C MET A 281 -14.42 1.74 5.89
N ARG A 282 -15.68 2.01 5.56
CA ARG A 282 -16.68 2.52 6.49
C ARG A 282 -18.03 1.86 6.25
N GLN A 283 -18.80 1.68 7.33
CA GLN A 283 -20.17 1.22 7.22
C GLN A 283 -21.05 2.31 6.57
N GLY A 284 -21.77 1.93 5.52
CA GLY A 284 -22.73 2.81 4.86
C GLY A 284 -24.10 2.82 5.57
N ALA A 285 -25.00 3.66 5.07
CA ALA A 285 -26.36 3.81 5.61
C ALA A 285 -27.18 2.50 5.52
N ASP A 286 -26.87 1.64 4.57
CA ASP A 286 -27.49 0.33 4.38
C ASP A 286 -26.91 -0.77 5.27
N GLY A 287 -25.94 -0.43 6.12
CA GLY A 287 -25.28 -1.34 7.02
C GLY A 287 -24.10 -2.11 6.41
N LYS A 288 -23.88 -2.02 5.11
CA LYS A 288 -22.79 -2.70 4.41
C LYS A 288 -21.48 -1.93 4.54
N LEU A 289 -20.36 -2.63 4.33
CA LEU A 289 -19.03 -2.05 4.33
C LEU A 289 -18.70 -1.48 2.95
N TYR A 290 -18.27 -0.21 2.92
CA TYR A 290 -17.87 0.48 1.69
C TYR A 290 -16.39 0.88 1.75
N ALA A 291 -15.70 0.78 0.62
CA ALA A 291 -14.28 1.12 0.50
C ALA A 291 -14.06 2.24 -0.52
N ILE A 292 -13.15 3.15 -0.19
CA ILE A 292 -12.58 4.10 -1.14
C ILE A 292 -11.07 3.90 -1.21
N ASN A 293 -10.49 4.29 -2.34
CA ASN A 293 -9.05 4.50 -2.44
C ASN A 293 -8.76 5.94 -2.02
N PRO A 294 -8.01 6.17 -0.92
CA PRO A 294 -7.65 7.52 -0.52
C PRO A 294 -6.64 8.17 -1.46
N GLU A 295 -5.93 7.39 -2.27
CA GLU A 295 -4.91 7.88 -3.19
C GLU A 295 -5.46 8.13 -4.60
N ASN A 296 -4.75 8.96 -5.38
CA ASN A 296 -5.10 9.32 -6.76
C ASN A 296 -4.09 8.78 -7.78
N GLY A 297 -3.07 8.09 -7.33
CA GLY A 297 -1.99 7.58 -8.15
C GLY A 297 -1.42 6.28 -7.62
N PHE A 298 -0.48 5.73 -8.38
CA PHE A 298 0.28 4.54 -8.01
C PHE A 298 1.72 4.92 -7.72
N PHE A 299 2.25 4.45 -6.61
CA PHE A 299 3.66 4.57 -6.25
C PHE A 299 4.27 3.17 -6.25
N GLY A 300 4.55 2.66 -7.45
CA GLY A 300 4.94 1.28 -7.67
C GLY A 300 6.44 1.06 -7.73
N VAL A 301 6.85 -0.18 -7.44
CA VAL A 301 8.23 -0.64 -7.64
C VAL A 301 8.46 -0.85 -9.13
N ALA A 302 9.50 -0.23 -9.69
CA ALA A 302 9.78 -0.31 -11.12
C ALA A 302 10.39 -1.67 -11.53
N PRO A 303 11.46 -2.18 -10.92
CA PRO A 303 12.05 -3.47 -11.33
C PRO A 303 11.03 -4.60 -11.36
N GLY A 304 11.07 -5.39 -12.43
CA GLY A 304 10.14 -6.49 -12.64
C GLY A 304 8.81 -6.12 -13.28
N THR A 305 8.49 -4.84 -13.41
CA THR A 305 7.28 -4.38 -14.10
C THR A 305 7.50 -4.42 -15.61
N ASN A 306 6.71 -5.22 -16.32
CA ASN A 306 6.84 -5.41 -17.77
C ASN A 306 5.49 -5.84 -18.38
N MET A 307 5.47 -5.95 -19.71
CA MET A 307 4.25 -6.33 -20.45
C MET A 307 3.81 -7.77 -20.21
N LYS A 308 4.65 -8.63 -19.68
CA LYS A 308 4.31 -10.01 -19.35
C LYS A 308 3.77 -10.13 -17.92
N SER A 309 4.44 -9.52 -16.96
CA SER A 309 4.09 -9.63 -15.54
C SER A 309 2.88 -8.79 -15.16
N ASN A 310 2.81 -7.54 -15.67
CA ASN A 310 1.71 -6.62 -15.38
C ASN A 310 1.60 -5.55 -16.47
N PRO A 311 0.95 -5.86 -17.61
CA PRO A 311 0.79 -4.88 -18.70
C PRO A 311 0.09 -3.60 -18.25
N ASN A 312 -0.93 -3.70 -17.41
CA ASN A 312 -1.70 -2.54 -16.95
C ASN A 312 -0.85 -1.57 -16.14
N ALA A 313 0.03 -2.09 -15.28
CA ALA A 313 0.96 -1.24 -14.52
C ALA A 313 1.95 -0.53 -15.45
N LEU A 314 2.54 -1.25 -16.39
CA LEU A 314 3.49 -0.66 -17.32
C LEU A 314 2.81 0.43 -18.18
N ILE A 315 1.63 0.17 -18.71
CA ILE A 315 0.89 1.16 -19.50
C ILE A 315 0.57 2.40 -18.66
N SER A 316 0.25 2.22 -17.38
CA SER A 316 -0.02 3.33 -16.46
C SER A 316 1.16 4.29 -16.32
N THR A 317 2.40 3.81 -16.52
CA THR A 317 3.62 4.62 -16.39
C THR A 317 3.95 5.46 -17.62
N GLN A 318 3.24 5.30 -18.74
CA GLN A 318 3.67 5.85 -20.04
C GLN A 318 3.29 7.31 -20.26
N LYS A 319 2.61 7.93 -19.31
CA LYS A 319 2.16 9.33 -19.42
C LYS A 319 2.10 9.99 -18.04
N GLY A 320 2.57 11.22 -17.94
CA GLY A 320 2.45 12.03 -16.74
C GLY A 320 3.10 11.43 -15.49
N THR A 321 4.12 10.63 -15.66
CA THR A 321 4.75 9.81 -14.62
C THR A 321 6.10 10.40 -14.20
N ILE A 322 6.40 10.29 -12.90
CA ILE A 322 7.72 10.61 -12.36
C ILE A 322 8.40 9.28 -12.01
N PHE A 323 9.52 9.01 -12.68
CA PHE A 323 10.37 7.86 -12.39
C PHE A 323 11.47 8.27 -11.42
N THR A 324 11.75 7.45 -10.43
CA THR A 324 12.76 7.72 -9.41
C THR A 324 13.75 6.57 -9.31
N ASN A 325 15.05 6.89 -9.49
CA ASN A 325 16.16 5.95 -9.33
C ASN A 325 16.15 4.78 -10.33
N VAL A 326 15.66 5.02 -11.53
CA VAL A 326 15.76 4.08 -12.66
C VAL A 326 16.94 4.45 -13.55
N ALA A 327 17.30 3.59 -14.50
CA ALA A 327 18.32 3.88 -15.49
C ALA A 327 17.78 4.86 -16.54
N HIS A 328 18.65 5.71 -17.06
CA HIS A 328 18.35 6.70 -18.09
C HIS A 328 18.99 6.28 -19.42
N ASN A 329 18.19 5.89 -20.40
CA ASN A 329 18.64 5.55 -21.74
C ASN A 329 18.91 6.85 -22.50
N LEU A 330 20.18 7.11 -22.80
CA LEU A 330 20.60 8.37 -23.46
C LEU A 330 20.33 8.39 -24.96
N ASP A 331 20.14 7.24 -25.60
CA ASP A 331 19.93 7.18 -27.05
C ASP A 331 18.59 7.80 -27.46
N ASP A 332 17.54 7.53 -26.68
CA ASP A 332 16.19 8.01 -26.96
C ASP A 332 15.58 8.84 -25.83
N ASN A 333 16.34 9.12 -24.77
CA ASN A 333 15.89 9.87 -23.60
C ASN A 333 14.67 9.24 -22.93
N THR A 334 14.72 7.92 -22.74
CA THR A 334 13.72 7.15 -22.00
C THR A 334 14.33 6.54 -20.74
N VAL A 335 13.58 5.72 -20.05
CA VAL A 335 14.01 5.04 -18.83
C VAL A 335 14.07 3.52 -19.03
N TRP A 336 14.86 2.87 -18.20
CA TRP A 336 14.96 1.43 -18.19
C TRP A 336 15.15 0.90 -16.76
N TRP A 337 14.70 -0.31 -16.49
CA TRP A 337 14.91 -1.01 -15.22
C TRP A 337 15.01 -2.51 -15.46
N GLU A 338 15.62 -3.22 -14.53
CA GLU A 338 15.78 -4.66 -14.59
C GLU A 338 14.43 -5.35 -14.71
N GLY A 339 14.30 -6.21 -15.70
CA GLY A 339 13.06 -6.94 -15.97
C GLY A 339 12.06 -6.20 -16.87
N LEU A 340 12.34 -4.96 -17.28
CA LEU A 340 11.47 -4.25 -18.23
C LEU A 340 11.36 -5.00 -19.56
N ASP A 341 12.51 -5.33 -20.12
CA ASP A 341 12.64 -6.12 -21.34
C ASP A 341 14.00 -6.83 -21.39
N LYS A 342 14.27 -7.53 -22.48
CA LYS A 342 15.54 -8.26 -22.69
C LYS A 342 16.61 -7.42 -23.38
N ASN A 343 16.38 -6.13 -23.58
CA ASN A 343 17.24 -5.23 -24.33
C ASN A 343 17.76 -4.08 -23.45
N PRO A 344 18.63 -4.34 -22.46
CA PRO A 344 19.20 -3.27 -21.65
C PRO A 344 19.99 -2.30 -22.53
N PRO A 345 19.90 -0.97 -22.30
CA PRO A 345 20.58 0.02 -23.12
C PRO A 345 22.09 -0.05 -22.91
N GLU A 346 22.83 0.20 -24.01
CA GLU A 346 24.30 0.27 -23.97
C GLU A 346 24.81 1.66 -23.60
N ASN A 347 24.12 2.70 -24.05
CA ASN A 347 24.48 4.10 -23.80
C ASN A 347 23.49 4.69 -22.79
N ALA A 348 23.80 4.55 -21.51
CA ALA A 348 22.90 4.94 -20.45
C ALA A 348 23.63 5.51 -19.23
N LEU A 349 22.86 6.09 -18.32
CA LEU A 349 23.29 6.40 -16.95
C LEU A 349 22.54 5.48 -16.01
N ASP A 350 23.23 5.01 -14.98
CA ASP A 350 22.58 4.22 -13.92
C ASP A 350 21.78 5.14 -12.97
N TRP A 351 21.16 4.55 -11.96
CA TRP A 351 20.36 5.29 -11.00
C TRP A 351 21.15 6.32 -10.18
N THR A 352 22.48 6.21 -10.12
CA THR A 352 23.35 7.20 -9.46
C THR A 352 23.77 8.33 -10.40
N GLY A 353 23.47 8.22 -11.71
CA GLY A 353 23.87 9.18 -12.72
C GLY A 353 25.22 8.89 -13.37
N GLU A 354 25.85 7.76 -13.06
CA GLU A 354 27.13 7.34 -13.64
C GLU A 354 26.93 6.62 -14.99
N PRO A 355 27.90 6.72 -15.92
CA PRO A 355 27.83 5.98 -17.18
C PRO A 355 27.64 4.49 -16.94
N TRP A 356 26.72 3.90 -17.68
CA TRP A 356 26.34 2.50 -17.53
C TRP A 356 26.04 1.86 -18.89
N ASN A 357 26.59 0.66 -19.10
CA ASN A 357 26.29 -0.16 -20.27
C ASN A 357 25.56 -1.43 -19.77
N GLY A 358 24.28 -1.53 -20.08
CA GLY A 358 23.44 -2.61 -19.57
C GLY A 358 23.77 -4.00 -20.10
N LYS A 359 24.52 -4.09 -21.21
CA LYS A 359 24.94 -5.37 -21.80
C LYS A 359 26.23 -5.91 -21.20
N THR A 360 27.09 -5.03 -20.70
CA THR A 360 28.43 -5.40 -20.23
C THR A 360 28.66 -5.21 -18.75
N SER A 361 27.85 -4.38 -18.07
CA SER A 361 28.01 -4.09 -16.64
C SER A 361 27.43 -5.22 -15.79
N GLU A 362 28.14 -5.56 -14.72
CA GLU A 362 27.63 -6.45 -13.66
C GLU A 362 26.74 -5.70 -12.66
N LYS A 363 26.81 -4.36 -12.64
CA LYS A 363 25.98 -3.51 -11.80
C LYS A 363 24.59 -3.35 -12.40
N LYS A 364 23.59 -3.18 -11.52
CA LYS A 364 22.23 -2.87 -11.94
C LYS A 364 22.12 -1.42 -12.40
N GLY A 365 21.31 -1.17 -13.43
CA GLY A 365 21.03 0.18 -13.92
C GLY A 365 20.06 0.93 -13.03
N ALA A 366 19.01 0.25 -12.56
CA ALA A 366 18.03 0.81 -11.62
C ALA A 366 18.31 0.32 -10.19
N HIS A 367 17.99 1.16 -9.20
CA HIS A 367 17.99 0.71 -7.81
C HIS A 367 16.90 -0.37 -7.61
N PRO A 368 17.13 -1.43 -6.82
CA PRO A 368 16.12 -2.46 -6.58
C PRO A 368 14.80 -1.94 -6.00
N ASN A 369 14.85 -0.81 -5.31
CA ASN A 369 13.67 -0.15 -4.75
C ASN A 369 13.27 1.11 -5.55
N SER A 370 13.72 1.22 -6.79
CA SER A 370 13.32 2.31 -7.68
C SER A 370 11.80 2.32 -7.89
N ARG A 371 11.26 3.51 -8.11
CA ARG A 371 9.82 3.74 -8.13
C ARG A 371 9.35 4.46 -9.38
N PHE A 372 8.09 4.25 -9.71
CA PHE A 372 7.34 5.14 -10.58
C PHE A 372 6.15 5.73 -9.80
N THR A 373 5.88 7.01 -10.02
CA THR A 373 4.68 7.69 -9.51
C THR A 373 3.79 8.00 -10.72
N ALA A 374 2.71 7.26 -10.87
CA ALA A 374 1.85 7.32 -12.06
C ALA A 374 0.41 7.70 -11.70
N PRO A 375 -0.27 8.53 -12.52
CA PRO A 375 -1.69 8.78 -12.34
C PRO A 375 -2.49 7.47 -12.43
N ALA A 376 -3.37 7.22 -11.47
CA ALA A 376 -4.22 6.02 -11.49
C ALA A 376 -5.13 5.97 -12.70
N LYS A 377 -5.56 7.13 -13.19
CA LYS A 377 -6.42 7.26 -14.38
C LYS A 377 -5.77 6.79 -15.68
N ASN A 378 -4.45 6.60 -15.70
CA ASN A 378 -3.77 6.01 -16.85
C ASN A 378 -3.98 4.50 -16.95
N CYS A 379 -4.41 3.85 -15.87
CA CYS A 379 -4.59 2.41 -15.86
C CYS A 379 -5.73 1.99 -16.79
N PRO A 380 -5.48 1.07 -17.75
CA PRO A 380 -6.52 0.62 -18.70
C PRO A 380 -7.74 0.01 -18.03
N CYS A 381 -7.60 -0.58 -16.85
CA CYS A 381 -8.70 -1.20 -16.11
C CYS A 381 -9.17 -0.36 -14.91
N ILE A 382 -8.94 0.96 -14.92
CA ILE A 382 -9.43 1.83 -13.85
C ILE A 382 -10.95 1.78 -13.78
N SER A 383 -11.49 1.60 -12.57
CA SER A 383 -12.94 1.53 -12.35
C SER A 383 -13.60 2.89 -12.57
N ALA A 384 -14.81 2.87 -13.15
CA ALA A 384 -15.66 4.06 -13.21
C ALA A 384 -16.05 4.58 -11.81
N GLU A 385 -15.95 3.73 -10.79
CA GLU A 385 -16.27 4.07 -9.40
C GLU A 385 -15.07 4.72 -8.65
N PHE A 386 -13.91 4.85 -9.30
CA PHE A 386 -12.68 5.35 -8.69
C PHE A 386 -12.84 6.72 -8.01
N ASP A 387 -13.55 7.65 -8.65
CA ASP A 387 -13.77 9.02 -8.13
C ASP A 387 -15.10 9.19 -7.40
N LYS A 388 -15.89 8.12 -7.23
CA LYS A 388 -17.18 8.23 -6.54
C LYS A 388 -17.00 8.28 -5.02
N GLY A 389 -17.50 9.35 -4.43
CA GLY A 389 -17.33 9.65 -3.00
C GLY A 389 -18.01 8.67 -2.05
N GLU A 390 -19.01 7.94 -2.51
CA GLU A 390 -19.73 6.95 -1.71
C GLU A 390 -18.93 5.66 -1.50
N GLY A 391 -17.93 5.41 -2.33
CA GLY A 391 -17.14 4.19 -2.30
C GLY A 391 -17.87 3.01 -2.94
N VAL A 392 -17.24 1.83 -2.84
CA VAL A 392 -17.76 0.58 -3.42
C VAL A 392 -18.09 -0.42 -2.30
N PRO A 393 -19.20 -1.19 -2.43
CA PRO A 393 -19.54 -2.19 -1.42
C PRO A 393 -18.57 -3.37 -1.46
N VAL A 394 -18.07 -3.79 -0.31
CA VAL A 394 -17.09 -4.87 -0.17
C VAL A 394 -17.83 -6.18 0.04
N SER A 395 -17.68 -7.14 -0.89
CA SER A 395 -18.27 -8.48 -0.79
C SER A 395 -17.38 -9.46 -0.03
N ALA A 396 -16.05 -9.32 -0.17
CA ALA A 396 -15.10 -10.22 0.48
C ALA A 396 -13.83 -9.47 0.85
N ILE A 397 -13.21 -9.90 1.95
CA ILE A 397 -11.88 -9.45 2.39
C ILE A 397 -10.93 -10.64 2.26
N ILE A 398 -9.79 -10.43 1.62
CA ILE A 398 -8.82 -11.47 1.33
C ILE A 398 -7.49 -11.13 2.00
N PHE A 399 -6.96 -12.10 2.74
CA PHE A 399 -5.60 -12.03 3.26
C PHE A 399 -4.73 -13.02 2.50
N GLY A 400 -3.43 -12.73 2.35
CA GLY A 400 -2.53 -13.65 1.71
C GLY A 400 -1.08 -13.37 2.04
N GLY A 401 -0.24 -14.37 1.88
CA GLY A 401 1.20 -14.27 2.11
C GLY A 401 1.94 -15.32 1.31
N ARG A 402 3.25 -15.24 1.30
CA ARG A 402 4.11 -16.19 0.59
C ARG A 402 4.46 -17.35 1.53
N ARG A 403 3.87 -18.53 1.29
CA ARG A 403 4.13 -19.75 2.05
C ARG A 403 4.42 -20.90 1.09
N ALA A 404 5.61 -21.51 1.21
CA ALA A 404 6.01 -22.65 0.38
C ALA A 404 5.18 -23.90 0.69
N GLN A 405 4.73 -24.04 1.94
CA GLN A 405 4.01 -25.21 2.45
C GLN A 405 2.89 -24.78 3.39
N THR A 406 2.16 -25.74 3.92
CA THR A 406 1.18 -25.62 5.02
C THR A 406 -0.10 -24.89 4.62
N THR A 407 -0.02 -23.63 4.18
CA THR A 407 -1.19 -22.82 3.84
C THR A 407 -1.75 -23.22 2.47
N PRO A 408 -3.03 -23.62 2.40
CA PRO A 408 -3.63 -24.02 1.13
C PRO A 408 -3.79 -22.84 0.16
N LEU A 409 -4.05 -23.14 -1.12
CA LEU A 409 -4.28 -22.16 -2.18
C LEU A 409 -5.31 -21.13 -1.76
N VAL A 410 -6.39 -21.58 -1.13
CA VAL A 410 -7.47 -20.71 -0.63
C VAL A 410 -8.22 -21.41 0.48
N TYR A 411 -8.63 -20.64 1.49
CA TYR A 411 -9.63 -21.08 2.46
C TYR A 411 -10.45 -19.90 2.96
N GLN A 412 -11.66 -20.21 3.42
CA GLN A 412 -12.62 -19.25 3.96
C GLN A 412 -12.64 -19.37 5.48
N SER A 413 -12.62 -18.25 6.19
CA SER A 413 -12.85 -18.26 7.63
C SER A 413 -14.29 -18.68 7.94
N ARG A 414 -14.50 -19.27 9.15
CA ARG A 414 -15.82 -19.73 9.59
C ARG A 414 -16.80 -18.59 9.80
N ASP A 415 -16.29 -17.47 10.32
CA ASP A 415 -17.04 -16.25 10.57
C ASP A 415 -16.07 -15.07 10.62
N TRP A 416 -16.57 -13.89 10.96
CA TRP A 416 -15.75 -12.69 11.06
C TRP A 416 -14.65 -12.84 12.13
N ASN A 417 -14.98 -13.36 13.31
CA ASN A 417 -14.01 -13.50 14.40
C ASN A 417 -12.87 -14.47 14.02
N ASN A 418 -13.21 -15.58 13.39
CA ASN A 418 -12.20 -16.47 12.81
C ASN A 418 -11.40 -15.77 11.72
N GLY A 419 -12.05 -14.92 10.93
CA GLY A 419 -11.38 -14.10 9.89
C GLY A 419 -10.39 -13.10 10.47
N VAL A 420 -10.68 -12.48 11.58
CA VAL A 420 -9.72 -11.61 12.29
C VAL A 420 -8.51 -12.42 12.75
N PHE A 421 -8.73 -13.64 13.26
CA PHE A 421 -7.65 -14.56 13.58
C PHE A 421 -6.79 -14.87 12.34
N VAL A 422 -7.43 -15.21 11.22
CA VAL A 422 -6.74 -15.49 9.93
C VAL A 422 -5.88 -14.30 9.51
N GLY A 423 -6.39 -13.09 9.60
CA GLY A 423 -5.62 -11.88 9.29
C GLY A 423 -4.47 -11.64 10.26
N SER A 424 -4.69 -11.88 11.56
CA SER A 424 -3.68 -11.65 12.60
C SER A 424 -2.49 -12.59 12.52
N ILE A 425 -2.66 -13.75 11.87
CA ILE A 425 -1.60 -14.76 11.72
C ILE A 425 -0.94 -14.72 10.35
N MET A 426 -1.33 -13.79 9.48
CA MET A 426 -0.70 -13.65 8.17
C MET A 426 0.81 -13.71 8.30
N ALA A 427 1.44 -14.46 7.40
CA ALA A 427 2.87 -14.65 7.40
C ALA A 427 3.41 -14.73 5.97
N SER A 428 4.64 -14.32 5.80
CA SER A 428 5.38 -14.44 4.57
C SER A 428 6.75 -15.01 4.84
N GLU A 429 7.24 -15.86 3.96
CA GLU A 429 8.59 -16.40 4.05
C GLU A 429 9.59 -15.47 3.39
N THR A 430 10.77 -15.31 4.00
CA THR A 430 11.84 -14.50 3.44
C THR A 430 12.35 -15.10 2.15
N THR A 431 12.64 -14.23 1.18
CA THR A 431 13.31 -14.58 -0.07
C THR A 431 14.81 -14.30 0.02
N ALA A 432 15.61 -14.95 -0.81
CA ALA A 432 17.08 -14.87 -0.79
C ALA A 432 17.66 -13.43 -0.83
N ALA A 433 16.90 -12.49 -1.34
CA ALA A 433 17.38 -11.13 -1.60
C ALA A 433 17.34 -10.19 -0.39
N ALA A 434 16.66 -10.54 0.71
CA ALA A 434 16.33 -9.52 1.70
C ALA A 434 17.20 -9.55 2.98
N THR A 435 17.52 -10.69 3.60
CA THR A 435 18.18 -10.67 4.93
C THR A 435 18.88 -11.98 5.34
N GLY A 436 19.54 -12.66 4.43
CA GLY A 436 20.48 -13.75 4.78
C GLY A 436 19.90 -15.14 5.01
N ALA A 437 18.69 -15.33 5.49
CA ALA A 437 18.07 -16.65 5.65
C ALA A 437 16.82 -16.77 4.77
N VAL A 438 16.79 -17.75 3.88
CA VAL A 438 15.65 -18.07 3.01
C VAL A 438 14.65 -18.94 3.77
N GLY A 439 13.36 -18.72 3.56
CA GLY A 439 12.31 -19.57 4.13
C GLY A 439 11.96 -19.32 5.59
N VAL A 440 12.45 -18.22 6.16
CA VAL A 440 12.06 -17.82 7.53
C VAL A 440 10.67 -17.20 7.49
N VAL A 441 9.76 -17.75 8.30
CA VAL A 441 8.39 -17.26 8.45
C VAL A 441 8.39 -15.98 9.26
N ARG A 442 7.88 -14.90 8.67
CA ARG A 442 7.68 -13.61 9.34
C ARG A 442 6.21 -13.28 9.36
N ARG A 443 5.69 -13.07 10.55
CA ARG A 443 4.30 -12.68 10.72
C ARG A 443 4.12 -11.19 10.45
N ASP A 444 3.08 -10.88 9.69
CA ASP A 444 2.73 -9.51 9.32
C ASP A 444 1.20 -9.38 9.34
N PRO A 445 0.61 -9.21 10.53
CA PRO A 445 -0.84 -9.14 10.67
C PRO A 445 -1.49 -8.13 9.73
N MET A 446 -2.44 -8.59 8.93
CA MET A 446 -3.18 -7.80 7.94
C MET A 446 -2.28 -6.97 7.00
N ALA A 447 -1.00 -7.34 6.87
CA ALA A 447 0.04 -6.54 6.19
C ALA A 447 0.21 -5.12 6.79
N MET A 448 -0.12 -4.96 8.08
CA MET A 448 -0.14 -3.67 8.78
C MET A 448 0.97 -3.53 9.83
N LEU A 449 1.89 -4.49 9.94
CA LEU A 449 2.90 -4.45 10.99
C LEU A 449 3.70 -3.12 11.01
N PRO A 450 4.20 -2.61 9.86
CA PRO A 450 4.91 -1.33 9.83
C PRO A 450 3.98 -0.11 9.74
N PHE A 451 2.67 -0.30 9.66
CA PHE A 451 1.74 0.76 9.28
C PHE A 451 0.60 1.01 10.28
N CYS A 452 0.50 0.22 11.34
CA CYS A 452 -0.45 0.47 12.41
C CYS A 452 0.11 1.57 13.34
N GLY A 453 -0.59 2.68 13.44
CA GLY A 453 -0.14 3.87 14.18
C GLY A 453 -0.42 3.85 15.67
N TYR A 454 -0.75 2.68 16.23
CA TYR A 454 -1.06 2.51 17.65
C TYR A 454 -0.86 1.05 18.06
N HIS A 455 -1.17 0.70 19.31
CA HIS A 455 -0.96 -0.66 19.81
C HIS A 455 -1.74 -1.68 18.97
N MET A 456 -1.04 -2.64 18.37
CA MET A 456 -1.67 -3.59 17.45
C MET A 456 -2.67 -4.53 18.16
N GLY A 457 -2.52 -4.75 19.45
CA GLY A 457 -3.56 -5.46 20.22
C GLY A 457 -4.90 -4.74 20.19
N ASP A 458 -4.89 -3.43 20.30
CA ASP A 458 -6.10 -2.59 20.18
C ASP A 458 -6.60 -2.53 18.73
N TYR A 459 -5.70 -2.63 17.75
CA TYR A 459 -6.06 -2.75 16.34
C TYR A 459 -6.84 -4.04 16.06
N PHE A 460 -6.43 -5.16 16.61
CA PHE A 460 -7.19 -6.42 16.52
C PHE A 460 -8.56 -6.28 17.18
N GLN A 461 -8.63 -5.65 18.35
CA GLN A 461 -9.88 -5.41 19.05
C GLN A 461 -10.83 -4.55 18.21
N HIS A 462 -10.28 -3.54 17.51
CA HIS A 462 -11.07 -2.71 16.61
C HIS A 462 -11.68 -3.52 15.45
N TRP A 463 -10.94 -4.51 14.91
CA TRP A 463 -11.48 -5.44 13.92
C TRP A 463 -12.69 -6.23 14.46
N PHE A 464 -12.61 -6.70 15.70
CA PHE A 464 -13.74 -7.40 16.33
C PHE A 464 -14.94 -6.47 16.51
N GLU A 465 -14.71 -5.25 16.95
CA GLU A 465 -15.76 -4.23 17.12
C GLU A 465 -16.43 -3.86 15.80
N MET A 466 -15.65 -3.77 14.73
CA MET A 466 -16.21 -3.53 13.40
C MET A 466 -17.11 -4.67 12.94
N GLY A 467 -16.76 -5.91 13.26
CA GLY A 467 -17.58 -7.07 12.97
C GLY A 467 -18.93 -7.04 13.72
N GLU A 468 -18.92 -6.65 14.98
CA GLU A 468 -20.15 -6.47 15.78
C GLU A 468 -21.03 -5.39 15.16
N LYS A 469 -20.43 -4.28 14.75
CA LYS A 469 -21.13 -3.16 14.11
C LYS A 469 -21.76 -3.56 12.78
N LEU A 470 -21.05 -4.33 11.95
CA LEU A 470 -21.52 -4.79 10.65
C LEU A 470 -22.56 -5.91 10.76
N GLY A 471 -22.45 -6.74 11.79
CA GLY A 471 -23.39 -7.85 12.01
C GLY A 471 -23.50 -8.78 10.80
N GLU A 472 -24.71 -9.02 10.33
CA GLU A 472 -24.99 -9.89 9.19
C GLU A 472 -24.47 -9.32 7.85
N ASN A 473 -24.16 -8.01 7.80
CA ASN A 473 -23.62 -7.34 6.63
C ASN A 473 -22.09 -7.45 6.53
N ALA A 474 -21.42 -8.08 7.51
CA ALA A 474 -19.99 -8.24 7.48
C ALA A 474 -19.55 -9.08 6.27
N PRO A 475 -18.56 -8.61 5.48
CA PRO A 475 -18.01 -9.40 4.39
C PRO A 475 -17.43 -10.72 4.89
N LYS A 476 -17.43 -11.75 4.04
CA LYS A 476 -16.72 -12.99 4.32
C LYS A 476 -15.23 -12.77 4.16
N ILE A 477 -14.44 -13.48 4.96
CA ILE A 477 -12.98 -13.34 4.99
C ILE A 477 -12.34 -14.63 4.48
N PHE A 478 -11.37 -14.48 3.59
CA PHE A 478 -10.64 -15.57 2.93
C PHE A 478 -9.14 -15.37 3.11
N ASN A 479 -8.39 -16.47 2.97
CA ASN A 479 -6.95 -16.40 2.82
C ASN A 479 -6.52 -17.10 1.54
N VAL A 480 -5.55 -16.55 0.82
CA VAL A 480 -4.99 -17.12 -0.40
C VAL A 480 -3.48 -17.27 -0.29
N ASN A 481 -2.94 -18.26 -0.99
CA ASN A 481 -1.49 -18.51 -1.06
C ASN A 481 -1.12 -18.99 -2.47
N TRP A 482 -0.56 -18.09 -3.26
CA TRP A 482 -0.12 -18.38 -4.64
C TRP A 482 1.21 -19.12 -4.74
N PHE A 483 1.91 -19.36 -3.62
CA PHE A 483 3.35 -19.58 -3.58
C PHE A 483 3.76 -20.99 -3.11
N ARG A 484 2.84 -21.96 -3.13
CA ARG A 484 3.16 -23.34 -2.81
C ARG A 484 4.25 -23.87 -3.75
N LEU A 485 5.25 -24.54 -3.19
CA LEU A 485 6.37 -25.09 -3.94
C LEU A 485 6.33 -26.63 -3.93
N ASP A 486 6.81 -27.23 -5.02
CA ASP A 486 7.09 -28.66 -5.10
C ASP A 486 8.44 -28.98 -4.42
N SER A 487 8.83 -30.26 -4.44
CA SER A 487 10.10 -30.74 -3.85
C SER A 487 11.35 -30.16 -4.51
N GLU A 488 11.22 -29.64 -5.74
CA GLU A 488 12.32 -29.07 -6.52
C GLU A 488 12.36 -27.53 -6.40
N GLY A 489 11.41 -26.93 -5.67
CA GLY A 489 11.32 -25.49 -5.48
C GLY A 489 10.59 -24.73 -6.59
N HIS A 490 9.81 -25.43 -7.42
CA HIS A 490 8.98 -24.80 -8.45
C HIS A 490 7.59 -24.49 -7.91
N PHE A 491 6.99 -23.39 -8.39
CA PHE A 491 5.62 -23.04 -8.01
C PHE A 491 4.62 -24.07 -8.55
N LEU A 492 3.76 -24.56 -7.65
CA LEU A 492 2.70 -25.50 -8.01
C LEU A 492 1.52 -24.80 -8.70
N TRP A 493 1.18 -23.59 -8.26
CA TRP A 493 0.10 -22.80 -8.85
C TRP A 493 0.65 -21.84 -9.92
N PRO A 494 0.02 -21.75 -11.10
CA PRO A 494 0.52 -20.89 -12.18
C PRO A 494 0.57 -19.40 -11.85
N GLY A 495 -0.37 -18.91 -11.03
CA GLY A 495 -0.43 -17.50 -10.65
C GLY A 495 -0.91 -16.58 -11.77
N PHE A 496 -0.59 -15.28 -11.66
CA PHE A 496 -0.99 -14.24 -12.61
C PHE A 496 -2.51 -14.28 -12.92
N GLY A 497 -2.89 -14.32 -14.21
CA GLY A 497 -4.27 -14.38 -14.65
C GLY A 497 -5.09 -15.53 -14.04
N ASP A 498 -4.44 -16.67 -13.78
CA ASP A 498 -5.10 -17.85 -13.21
C ASP A 498 -5.58 -17.62 -11.77
N ASN A 499 -5.09 -16.60 -11.07
CA ASN A 499 -5.62 -16.18 -9.76
C ASN A 499 -7.09 -15.79 -9.85
N PHE A 500 -7.56 -15.38 -11.01
CA PHE A 500 -8.97 -15.10 -11.26
C PHE A 500 -9.88 -16.31 -10.96
N ARG A 501 -9.39 -17.51 -11.18
CA ARG A 501 -10.13 -18.76 -10.91
C ARG A 501 -10.46 -18.92 -9.42
N VAL A 502 -9.54 -18.48 -8.56
CA VAL A 502 -9.74 -18.45 -7.11
C VAL A 502 -10.70 -17.34 -6.71
N LEU A 503 -10.57 -16.16 -7.31
CA LEU A 503 -11.51 -15.05 -7.08
C LEU A 503 -12.94 -15.43 -7.47
N GLU A 504 -13.12 -16.15 -8.56
CA GLU A 504 -14.42 -16.67 -8.97
C GLU A 504 -15.03 -17.58 -7.88
N TRP A 505 -14.24 -18.50 -7.34
CA TRP A 505 -14.69 -19.37 -6.25
C TRP A 505 -15.09 -18.56 -5.01
N ILE A 506 -14.27 -17.57 -4.64
CA ILE A 506 -14.54 -16.69 -3.51
C ILE A 506 -15.90 -16.00 -3.67
N LEU A 507 -16.17 -15.45 -4.85
CA LEU A 507 -17.44 -14.76 -5.10
C LEU A 507 -18.62 -15.72 -5.11
N LYS A 508 -18.46 -16.94 -5.64
CA LYS A 508 -19.49 -17.99 -5.58
C LYS A 508 -19.79 -18.38 -4.13
N ARG A 509 -18.78 -18.42 -3.27
CA ARG A 509 -18.99 -18.63 -1.82
C ARG A 509 -19.80 -17.50 -1.19
N CYS A 510 -19.51 -16.27 -1.56
CA CYS A 510 -20.25 -15.09 -1.07
C CYS A 510 -21.73 -15.13 -1.47
N GLU A 511 -22.02 -15.62 -2.66
CA GLU A 511 -23.39 -15.72 -3.21
C GLU A 511 -24.11 -17.03 -2.82
N GLY A 512 -23.44 -17.94 -2.13
CA GLY A 512 -24.02 -19.23 -1.74
C GLY A 512 -24.21 -20.22 -2.91
N GLU A 513 -23.46 -20.04 -4.00
CA GLU A 513 -23.59 -20.85 -5.23
C GLU A 513 -22.79 -22.16 -5.18
N VAL A 514 -21.83 -22.28 -4.28
CA VAL A 514 -21.00 -23.50 -4.12
C VAL A 514 -20.85 -23.86 -2.65
N ASP A 515 -20.78 -25.16 -2.37
CA ASP A 515 -20.45 -25.68 -1.07
C ASP A 515 -18.93 -25.65 -0.83
N ALA A 516 -18.51 -25.91 0.39
CA ALA A 516 -17.10 -25.99 0.74
C ALA A 516 -16.88 -27.09 1.78
N LYS A 517 -15.67 -27.62 1.80
CA LYS A 517 -15.26 -28.66 2.75
C LYS A 517 -14.77 -28.02 4.06
N GLU A 518 -15.37 -28.40 5.19
CA GLU A 518 -14.89 -27.97 6.50
C GLU A 518 -13.58 -28.69 6.84
N THR A 519 -12.61 -27.92 7.37
CA THR A 519 -11.31 -28.41 7.80
C THR A 519 -10.95 -27.85 9.18
N ALA A 520 -9.81 -28.24 9.70
CA ALA A 520 -9.30 -27.73 10.98
C ALA A 520 -9.11 -26.18 10.99
N ILE A 521 -8.94 -25.56 9.82
CA ILE A 521 -8.63 -24.12 9.72
C ILE A 521 -9.78 -23.26 9.16
N GLY A 522 -10.82 -23.88 8.64
CA GLY A 522 -11.92 -23.21 7.95
C GLY A 522 -12.40 -24.02 6.76
N TYR A 523 -13.01 -23.36 5.79
CA TYR A 523 -13.58 -24.02 4.61
C TYR A 523 -12.64 -23.94 3.42
N VAL A 524 -12.39 -25.07 2.78
CA VAL A 524 -11.62 -25.15 1.53
C VAL A 524 -12.53 -25.56 0.36
N PRO A 525 -12.20 -25.23 -0.88
CA PRO A 525 -12.96 -25.70 -2.04
C PRO A 525 -12.93 -27.21 -2.17
N TYR A 526 -14.04 -27.77 -2.69
CA TYR A 526 -13.91 -29.03 -3.43
C TYR A 526 -13.15 -28.72 -4.72
N ALA A 527 -12.17 -29.54 -5.09
CA ALA A 527 -11.31 -29.23 -6.24
C ALA A 527 -12.09 -29.02 -7.53
N GLU A 528 -13.21 -29.73 -7.71
CA GLU A 528 -14.08 -29.64 -8.87
C GLU A 528 -14.76 -28.29 -9.02
N ASP A 529 -14.84 -27.50 -7.96
CA ASP A 529 -15.48 -26.16 -7.96
C ASP A 529 -14.53 -25.03 -8.37
N ILE A 530 -13.26 -25.32 -8.56
CA ILE A 530 -12.29 -24.40 -9.16
C ILE A 530 -12.22 -24.71 -10.66
N ASN A 531 -12.58 -23.76 -11.49
CA ASN A 531 -12.57 -23.92 -12.94
C ASN A 531 -11.14 -23.97 -13.47
N LEU A 532 -10.73 -25.11 -14.04
CA LEU A 532 -9.40 -25.33 -14.63
C LEU A 532 -9.42 -25.30 -16.17
N GLU A 533 -10.55 -24.96 -16.79
CA GLU A 533 -10.65 -24.90 -18.25
C GLU A 533 -9.60 -23.97 -18.86
N GLY A 534 -8.80 -24.47 -19.79
CA GLY A 534 -7.78 -23.69 -20.49
C GLY A 534 -6.49 -23.44 -19.71
N ILE A 535 -6.37 -23.96 -18.47
CA ILE A 535 -5.14 -23.82 -17.69
C ILE A 535 -4.02 -24.67 -18.32
N GLN A 536 -2.80 -24.15 -18.30
CA GLN A 536 -1.64 -24.82 -18.88
C GLN A 536 -0.82 -25.53 -17.80
N ASP A 537 -0.34 -26.73 -18.10
CA ASP A 537 0.62 -27.50 -17.26
C ASP A 537 0.20 -27.65 -15.79
N PHE A 538 -1.10 -27.79 -15.56
CA PHE A 538 -1.68 -27.91 -14.22
C PHE A 538 -2.87 -28.86 -14.26
N ASP A 539 -2.99 -29.76 -13.28
CA ASP A 539 -4.08 -30.73 -13.22
C ASP A 539 -4.82 -30.72 -11.87
N ILE A 540 -5.95 -31.44 -11.84
CA ILE A 540 -6.81 -31.51 -10.67
C ILE A 540 -6.13 -32.22 -9.48
N GLU A 541 -5.23 -33.17 -9.73
CA GLU A 541 -4.51 -33.86 -8.66
C GLU A 541 -3.54 -32.91 -7.94
N THR A 542 -2.87 -32.06 -8.70
CA THR A 542 -2.04 -30.98 -8.14
C THR A 542 -2.89 -29.99 -7.34
N LEU A 543 -4.07 -29.62 -7.86
CA LEU A 543 -5.01 -28.75 -7.15
C LEU A 543 -5.43 -29.36 -5.81
N LYS A 544 -5.80 -30.65 -5.79
CA LYS A 544 -6.15 -31.36 -4.56
C LYS A 544 -5.02 -31.30 -3.53
N SER A 545 -3.77 -31.46 -3.98
CA SER A 545 -2.61 -31.42 -3.08
C SER A 545 -2.40 -30.06 -2.43
N ILE A 546 -2.65 -28.97 -3.15
CA ILE A 546 -2.49 -27.60 -2.61
C ILE A 546 -3.74 -27.08 -1.90
N LEU A 547 -4.83 -27.83 -1.89
CA LEU A 547 -6.03 -27.54 -1.09
C LEU A 547 -6.08 -28.38 0.19
N GLU A 548 -5.19 -29.34 0.37
CA GLU A 548 -5.14 -30.21 1.55
C GLU A 548 -4.69 -29.44 2.79
N VAL A 549 -5.33 -29.74 3.91
CA VAL A 549 -4.99 -29.20 5.24
C VAL A 549 -4.37 -30.30 6.08
N ASP A 550 -3.06 -30.17 6.33
CA ASP A 550 -2.30 -31.10 7.18
C ASP A 550 -2.39 -30.67 8.64
N LYS A 551 -3.12 -31.42 9.46
CA LYS A 551 -3.32 -31.13 10.88
C LYS A 551 -2.01 -31.06 11.67
N ALA A 552 -1.05 -31.94 11.36
CA ALA A 552 0.24 -31.95 12.05
C ALA A 552 1.05 -30.67 11.73
N ALA A 553 1.04 -30.23 10.48
CA ALA A 553 1.69 -28.99 10.08
C ALA A 553 1.04 -27.77 10.74
N TRP A 554 -0.27 -27.74 10.82
CA TRP A 554 -1.00 -26.65 11.47
C TRP A 554 -0.87 -26.67 13.00
N ALA A 555 -0.72 -27.84 13.63
CA ALA A 555 -0.41 -27.94 15.06
C ALA A 555 0.95 -27.27 15.35
N LYS A 556 1.94 -27.47 14.48
CA LYS A 556 3.25 -26.82 14.58
C LYS A 556 3.14 -25.32 14.32
N GLU A 557 2.34 -24.93 13.34
CA GLU A 557 2.05 -23.51 13.04
C GLU A 557 1.46 -22.79 14.25
N ALA A 558 0.56 -23.46 14.98
CA ALA A 558 -0.06 -22.93 16.21
C ALA A 558 0.98 -22.59 17.29
N GLU A 559 2.07 -23.33 17.39
CA GLU A 559 3.17 -23.02 18.32
C GLU A 559 3.84 -21.68 17.96
N GLY A 560 4.08 -21.44 16.68
CA GLY A 560 4.64 -20.18 16.17
C GLY A 560 3.70 -19.00 16.37
N ILE A 561 2.41 -19.21 16.22
CA ILE A 561 1.38 -18.20 16.49
C ILE A 561 1.36 -17.81 17.97
N GLU A 562 1.39 -18.79 18.86
CA GLU A 562 1.42 -18.57 20.30
C GLU A 562 2.64 -17.74 20.72
N GLU A 563 3.80 -18.06 20.18
CA GLU A 563 5.04 -17.31 20.43
C GLU A 563 4.93 -15.87 19.94
N PHE A 564 4.39 -15.68 18.74
CA PHE A 564 4.17 -14.34 18.16
C PHE A 564 3.22 -13.50 18.99
N TYR A 565 2.15 -14.09 19.50
CA TYR A 565 1.12 -13.40 20.29
C TYR A 565 1.64 -12.89 21.65
N LYS A 566 2.69 -13.50 22.21
CA LYS A 566 3.24 -13.11 23.53
C LYS A 566 3.61 -11.64 23.61
N GLN A 567 4.09 -11.04 22.51
CA GLN A 567 4.52 -9.64 22.50
C GLN A 567 3.41 -8.63 22.80
N PHE A 568 2.15 -9.01 22.56
CA PHE A 568 1.01 -8.12 22.78
C PHE A 568 0.53 -8.10 24.24
N GLY A 569 0.96 -9.07 25.05
CA GLY A 569 0.64 -9.15 26.48
C GLY A 569 -0.87 -9.11 26.74
N ASP A 570 -1.28 -8.31 27.72
CA ASP A 570 -2.68 -8.18 28.13
C ASP A 570 -3.55 -7.45 27.10
N LYS A 571 -2.95 -6.77 26.14
CA LYS A 571 -3.65 -6.08 25.04
C LYS A 571 -4.11 -7.03 23.93
N LEU A 572 -3.59 -8.25 23.89
CA LEU A 572 -4.10 -9.24 22.95
C LEU A 572 -5.56 -9.55 23.27
N PRO A 573 -6.51 -9.38 22.33
CA PRO A 573 -7.92 -9.73 22.60
C PRO A 573 -8.08 -11.19 23.02
N GLN A 574 -8.93 -11.43 24.02
CA GLN A 574 -9.22 -12.79 24.49
C GLN A 574 -9.76 -13.67 23.35
N GLU A 575 -10.52 -13.10 22.43
CA GLU A 575 -11.06 -13.83 21.29
C GLU A 575 -9.95 -14.43 20.40
N LEU A 576 -8.81 -13.74 20.23
CA LEU A 576 -7.67 -14.33 19.49
C LEU A 576 -7.07 -15.51 20.24
N ARG A 577 -7.00 -15.46 21.57
CA ARG A 577 -6.57 -16.60 22.39
C ARG A 577 -7.53 -17.78 22.22
N ASN A 578 -8.82 -17.49 22.22
CA ASN A 578 -9.86 -18.51 22.03
C ASN A 578 -9.75 -19.16 20.65
N GLN A 579 -9.52 -18.37 19.61
CA GLN A 579 -9.34 -18.86 18.24
C GLN A 579 -8.09 -19.76 18.12
N LEU A 580 -7.01 -19.40 18.78
CA LEU A 580 -5.78 -20.22 18.80
C LEU A 580 -6.03 -21.56 19.51
N GLU A 581 -6.70 -21.56 20.64
CA GLU A 581 -7.06 -22.79 21.37
C GLU A 581 -7.99 -23.69 20.52
N THR A 582 -8.93 -23.10 19.79
CA THR A 582 -9.79 -23.82 18.86
C THR A 582 -8.98 -24.47 17.74
N LEU A 583 -8.00 -23.77 17.19
CA LEU A 583 -7.10 -24.34 16.17
C LEU A 583 -6.32 -25.53 16.72
N LYS A 584 -5.73 -25.40 17.91
CA LYS A 584 -5.00 -26.47 18.57
C LYS A 584 -5.88 -27.72 18.78
N LYS A 585 -7.11 -27.49 19.24
CA LYS A 585 -8.10 -28.58 19.44
C LYS A 585 -8.45 -29.25 18.11
N ASN A 586 -8.75 -28.49 17.08
CA ASN A 586 -9.12 -29.02 15.77
C ASN A 586 -7.98 -29.83 15.13
N CYS A 587 -6.74 -29.48 15.42
CA CYS A 587 -5.56 -30.22 14.93
C CYS A 587 -5.29 -31.49 15.74
N ALA A 588 -5.76 -31.57 16.99
CA ALA A 588 -5.56 -32.75 17.86
C ALA A 588 -6.62 -33.84 17.62
N GLU A 589 -7.77 -33.51 17.08
CA GLU A 589 -8.86 -34.42 16.71
C GLU A 589 -8.58 -35.10 15.34
#